data_f17d9555dffc9ae485babef51a9e21a2
#
_entry.id   f17d9555dffc9ae485babef51a9e21a2
#
_cell.length_a   1.000
_cell.length_b   1.000
_cell.length_c   1.000
_cell.angle_alpha   90.00
_cell.angle_beta   90.00
_cell.angle_gamma   90.00
#
_symmetry.space_group_name_H-M   'P 1'
#
loop_
_entity.id
_entity.type
_entity.pdbx_description
1 polymer ?
#
loop_
_entity_poly.entity_id
_entity_poly.type
_entity_poly.pdbx_seq_one_letter_code
_entity_poly.pdbx_strand_id
1 'polypeptide(L)'
;ARELMVGTRWNLYDPLGKIEKLNHDNPMYRFRKIPALNDEGKSNFDYEYGVGFSTKYYVDMKARLDANEWEAKYQQKPFLREGIVFAADELRYYNGVLPEGGFVKNVSACDVAWGGGDSLSMPVGAEYENGDVYIYDWIFSTAPKEGTLPLVVGRIMGNNIQSINFEANNGGDMYAYYVNERLKEHKYACSTTSTKAPSKQAKKEKINPVSY
;
A
#
# COMPACT_ATOMS: atom_id res chain seq x y z
N ALA A 1 -9.69 -18.23 40.88
CA ALA A 1 -9.49 -16.76 40.83
C ALA A 1 -10.26 -16.21 39.64
N ARG A 2 -10.81 -15.00 39.78
CA ARG A 2 -11.42 -14.25 38.65
C ARG A 2 -10.41 -13.21 38.20
N GLU A 3 -10.21 -13.13 36.91
CA GLU A 3 -9.27 -12.17 36.30
C GLU A 3 -10.09 -11.25 35.35
N LEU A 4 -9.80 -9.95 35.41
CA LEU A 4 -10.36 -8.96 34.50
C LEU A 4 -9.23 -8.32 33.73
N MET A 5 -9.24 -8.47 32.41
CA MET A 5 -8.34 -7.78 31.48
C MET A 5 -9.09 -6.67 30.78
N VAL A 6 -8.54 -5.46 30.80
CA VAL A 6 -9.08 -4.29 30.13
C VAL A 6 -8.00 -3.72 29.22
N GLY A 7 -8.34 -3.38 28.01
CA GLY A 7 -7.38 -2.78 27.08
C GLY A 7 -8.03 -2.34 25.75
N THR A 8 -7.28 -1.59 24.99
CA THR A 8 -7.62 -1.16 23.64
C THR A 8 -7.01 -2.12 22.63
N ARG A 9 -7.76 -2.44 21.58
CA ARG A 9 -7.26 -3.26 20.47
C ARG A 9 -6.34 -2.43 19.59
N TRP A 10 -5.26 -3.05 19.10
CA TRP A 10 -4.28 -2.40 18.22
C TRP A 10 -4.16 -3.12 16.89
N ASN A 11 -4.22 -4.46 16.93
CA ASN A 11 -4.22 -5.32 15.77
C ASN A 11 -4.84 -6.69 16.13
N LEU A 12 -5.00 -7.56 15.14
CA LEU A 12 -5.59 -8.91 15.36
C LEU A 12 -4.77 -9.78 16.31
N TYR A 13 -3.46 -9.56 16.39
CA TYR A 13 -2.52 -10.38 17.17
C TYR A 13 -2.04 -9.71 18.45
N ASP A 14 -2.68 -8.62 18.87
CA ASP A 14 -2.43 -8.03 20.17
C ASP A 14 -2.77 -9.02 21.32
N PRO A 15 -2.33 -8.79 22.56
CA PRO A 15 -2.57 -9.72 23.66
C PRO A 15 -4.04 -10.10 23.83
N LEU A 16 -4.96 -9.13 23.75
CA LEU A 16 -6.40 -9.37 23.87
C LEU A 16 -6.94 -10.19 22.69
N GLY A 17 -6.48 -9.92 21.45
CA GLY A 17 -6.85 -10.68 20.28
C GLY A 17 -6.37 -12.12 20.31
N LYS A 18 -5.16 -12.36 20.82
CA LYS A 18 -4.64 -13.72 21.02
C LYS A 18 -5.47 -14.50 22.05
N ILE A 19 -5.79 -13.86 23.18
CA ILE A 19 -6.63 -14.49 24.21
C ILE A 19 -8.03 -14.78 23.66
N GLU A 20 -8.65 -13.85 22.96
CA GLU A 20 -9.95 -14.03 22.33
C GLU A 20 -9.92 -15.20 21.33
N LYS A 21 -8.95 -15.24 20.43
CA LYS A 21 -8.81 -16.29 19.42
C LYS A 21 -8.63 -17.69 20.04
N LEU A 22 -7.85 -17.79 21.11
CA LEU A 22 -7.57 -19.06 21.79
C LEU A 22 -8.73 -19.55 22.66
N ASN A 23 -9.62 -18.65 23.12
CA ASN A 23 -10.63 -18.95 24.13
C ASN A 23 -12.05 -18.55 23.68
N HIS A 24 -12.25 -18.33 22.38
CA HIS A 24 -13.56 -17.92 21.84
C HIS A 24 -14.71 -18.84 22.27
N ASP A 25 -14.49 -20.16 22.22
CA ASP A 25 -15.48 -21.18 22.53
C ASP A 25 -15.40 -21.66 23.99
N ASN A 26 -14.55 -21.06 24.81
CA ASN A 26 -14.38 -21.47 26.20
C ASN A 26 -15.39 -20.73 27.11
N PRO A 27 -16.36 -21.42 27.75
CA PRO A 27 -17.41 -20.79 28.55
C PRO A 27 -16.90 -20.08 29.81
N MET A 28 -15.63 -20.33 30.19
CA MET A 28 -14.98 -19.64 31.31
C MET A 28 -14.55 -18.21 30.96
N TYR A 29 -14.48 -17.86 29.67
CA TYR A 29 -14.09 -16.54 29.19
C TYR A 29 -15.31 -15.76 28.70
N ARG A 30 -15.33 -14.47 29.01
CA ARG A 30 -16.35 -13.54 28.50
C ARG A 30 -15.67 -12.34 27.87
N PHE A 31 -15.92 -12.12 26.58
CA PHE A 31 -15.37 -10.98 25.83
C PHE A 31 -16.46 -9.94 25.66
N ARG A 32 -16.16 -8.70 26.02
CA ARG A 32 -17.02 -7.54 25.76
C ARG A 32 -16.24 -6.50 24.97
N LYS A 33 -16.79 -6.08 23.86
CA LYS A 33 -16.27 -5.01 23.03
C LYS A 33 -17.21 -3.81 23.16
N ILE A 34 -16.65 -2.66 23.52
CA ILE A 34 -17.41 -1.42 23.63
C ILE A 34 -16.84 -0.48 22.57
N PRO A 35 -17.46 -0.34 21.40
CA PRO A 35 -17.03 0.57 20.36
C PRO A 35 -17.24 2.03 20.79
N ALA A 36 -16.46 2.95 20.24
CA ALA A 36 -16.63 4.38 20.49
C ALA A 36 -17.98 4.89 20.01
N LEU A 37 -18.38 4.47 18.80
CA LEU A 37 -19.71 4.75 18.25
C LEU A 37 -20.50 3.45 18.11
N ASN A 38 -21.77 3.48 18.50
CA ASN A 38 -22.70 2.36 18.31
C ASN A 38 -23.22 2.29 16.86
N ASP A 39 -24.10 1.34 16.58
CA ASP A 39 -24.67 1.12 15.24
C ASP A 39 -25.54 2.29 14.74
N GLU A 40 -26.01 3.15 15.65
CA GLU A 40 -26.73 4.38 15.33
C GLU A 40 -25.79 5.58 15.10
N GLY A 41 -24.47 5.37 15.20
CA GLY A 41 -23.46 6.42 15.09
C GLY A 41 -23.37 7.34 16.31
N LYS A 42 -23.94 6.94 17.45
CA LYS A 42 -23.88 7.67 18.70
C LYS A 42 -22.75 7.17 19.60
N SER A 43 -22.17 8.09 20.38
CA SER A 43 -21.13 7.73 21.35
C SER A 43 -21.66 6.77 22.44
N ASN A 44 -20.90 5.71 22.70
CA ASN A 44 -21.12 4.86 23.87
C ASN A 44 -20.51 5.43 25.17
N PHE A 45 -19.83 6.56 25.08
CA PHE A 45 -19.10 7.19 26.18
C PHE A 45 -19.56 8.63 26.47
N ASP A 46 -20.74 9.01 25.98
CA ASP A 46 -21.37 10.31 26.28
C ASP A 46 -22.28 10.15 27.51
N TYR A 47 -21.78 10.56 28.65
CA TYR A 47 -22.46 10.41 29.92
C TYR A 47 -23.04 11.73 30.37
N GLU A 48 -23.97 11.66 31.32
CA GLU A 48 -24.56 12.86 31.94
C GLU A 48 -23.49 13.78 32.55
N TYR A 49 -23.82 15.03 32.67
CA TYR A 49 -22.98 16.11 33.26
C TYR A 49 -21.67 16.38 32.47
N GLY A 50 -21.62 16.05 31.18
CA GLY A 50 -20.46 16.32 30.33
C GLY A 50 -19.27 15.41 30.62
N VAL A 51 -19.51 14.28 31.27
CA VAL A 51 -18.50 13.26 31.51
C VAL A 51 -18.37 12.34 30.28
N GLY A 52 -17.12 12.04 29.91
CA GLY A 52 -16.84 11.16 28.77
C GLY A 52 -16.61 11.93 27.45
N PHE A 53 -16.98 11.31 26.33
CA PHE A 53 -16.70 11.82 25.00
C PHE A 53 -17.96 11.88 24.16
N SER A 54 -18.32 13.06 23.67
CA SER A 54 -19.52 13.26 22.86
C SER A 54 -19.43 12.56 21.50
N THR A 55 -20.58 12.32 20.89
CA THR A 55 -20.69 11.84 19.51
C THR A 55 -19.88 12.69 18.54
N LYS A 56 -19.97 14.04 18.68
CA LYS A 56 -19.21 14.97 17.86
C LYS A 56 -17.70 14.74 17.97
N TYR A 57 -17.19 14.54 19.19
CA TYR A 57 -15.78 14.27 19.43
C TYR A 57 -15.29 13.05 18.62
N TYR A 58 -16.05 11.94 18.67
CA TYR A 58 -15.67 10.74 17.96
C TYR A 58 -15.84 10.83 16.43
N VAL A 59 -16.83 11.58 15.95
CA VAL A 59 -16.96 11.86 14.51
C VAL A 59 -15.79 12.68 14.00
N ASP A 60 -15.39 13.73 14.75
CA ASP A 60 -14.22 14.55 14.40
C ASP A 60 -12.91 13.74 14.46
N MET A 61 -12.81 12.83 15.43
CA MET A 61 -11.65 11.93 15.57
C MET A 61 -11.57 10.94 14.40
N LYS A 62 -12.70 10.33 14.03
CA LYS A 62 -12.80 9.42 12.88
C LYS A 62 -12.34 10.07 11.59
N ALA A 63 -12.67 11.35 11.38
CA ALA A 63 -12.26 12.09 10.20
C ALA A 63 -10.75 12.38 10.12
N ARG A 64 -10.02 12.26 11.23
CA ARG A 64 -8.58 12.57 11.33
C ARG A 64 -7.70 11.34 11.37
N LEU A 65 -8.24 10.18 11.72
CA LEU A 65 -7.50 8.95 11.90
C LEU A 65 -7.55 8.07 10.65
N ASP A 66 -6.51 7.28 10.46
CA ASP A 66 -6.54 6.17 9.52
C ASP A 66 -7.67 5.19 9.84
N ALA A 67 -8.32 4.65 8.80
CA ALA A 67 -9.44 3.74 8.96
C ALA A 67 -9.07 2.49 9.79
N ASN A 68 -7.86 1.94 9.63
CA ASN A 68 -7.37 0.83 10.44
C ASN A 68 -7.22 1.22 11.91
N GLU A 69 -6.65 2.39 12.15
CA GLU A 69 -6.44 2.92 13.49
C GLU A 69 -7.78 3.17 14.18
N TRP A 70 -8.73 3.77 13.46
CA TRP A 70 -10.10 3.99 13.94
C TRP A 70 -10.79 2.66 14.26
N GLU A 71 -10.84 1.72 13.32
CA GLU A 71 -11.52 0.44 13.52
C GLU A 71 -10.87 -0.40 14.63
N ALA A 72 -9.54 -0.42 14.72
CA ALA A 72 -8.86 -1.14 15.78
C ALA A 72 -9.06 -0.52 17.15
N LYS A 73 -8.63 0.75 17.33
CA LYS A 73 -8.53 1.39 18.63
C LYS A 73 -9.88 1.88 19.18
N TYR A 74 -10.73 2.38 18.29
CA TYR A 74 -11.99 3.01 18.68
C TYR A 74 -13.21 2.11 18.46
N GLN A 75 -13.24 1.33 17.39
CA GLN A 75 -14.35 0.39 17.15
C GLN A 75 -14.11 -1.01 17.68
N GLN A 76 -12.90 -1.29 18.21
CA GLN A 76 -12.52 -2.60 18.73
C GLN A 76 -12.61 -3.74 17.68
N LYS A 77 -12.50 -3.40 16.41
CA LYS A 77 -12.60 -4.27 15.23
C LYS A 77 -11.31 -4.23 14.41
N PRO A 78 -10.15 -4.64 14.99
CA PRO A 78 -8.93 -4.67 14.19
C PRO A 78 -9.07 -5.68 13.05
N PHE A 79 -8.64 -5.30 11.88
CA PHE A 79 -8.55 -6.18 10.73
C PHE A 79 -7.13 -6.18 10.16
N LEU A 80 -6.75 -7.27 9.51
CA LEU A 80 -5.53 -7.28 8.70
C LEU A 80 -5.91 -6.75 7.32
N ARG A 81 -5.23 -5.73 6.88
CA ARG A 81 -5.09 -5.51 5.44
C ARG A 81 -4.12 -6.57 4.92
N GLU A 82 -4.59 -7.81 4.72
CA GLU A 82 -3.76 -8.86 4.16
C GLU A 82 -3.34 -8.48 2.74
N GLY A 83 -2.08 -8.11 2.59
CA GLY A 83 -1.45 -7.83 1.31
C GLY A 83 -1.96 -6.59 0.56
N ILE A 84 -2.96 -5.88 1.08
CA ILE A 84 -3.53 -4.70 0.43
C ILE A 84 -3.08 -3.46 1.21
N VAL A 85 -2.14 -2.72 0.65
CA VAL A 85 -1.66 -1.44 1.21
C VAL A 85 -2.72 -0.35 0.99
N PHE A 86 -3.45 -0.43 -0.11
CA PHE A 86 -4.54 0.48 -0.49
C PHE A 86 -5.86 -0.28 -0.53
N ALA A 87 -6.92 0.24 0.09
CA ALA A 87 -8.26 -0.28 -0.10
C ALA A 87 -8.77 0.04 -1.51
N ALA A 88 -9.73 -0.74 -2.01
CA ALA A 88 -10.22 -0.57 -3.39
C ALA A 88 -10.87 0.81 -3.62
N ASP A 89 -11.45 1.40 -2.59
CA ASP A 89 -12.06 2.74 -2.59
C ASP A 89 -11.04 3.88 -2.47
N GLU A 90 -9.80 3.57 -2.07
CA GLU A 90 -8.68 4.52 -2.09
C GLU A 90 -8.02 4.61 -3.46
N LEU A 91 -8.22 3.62 -4.33
CA LEU A 91 -7.66 3.60 -5.66
C LEU A 91 -8.45 4.53 -6.59
N ARG A 92 -7.73 5.40 -7.30
CA ARG A 92 -8.32 6.25 -8.32
C ARG A 92 -8.27 5.54 -9.65
N TYR A 93 -9.42 5.43 -10.30
CA TYR A 93 -9.56 4.81 -11.60
C TYR A 93 -9.92 5.86 -12.66
N TYR A 94 -9.44 5.65 -13.87
CA TYR A 94 -9.84 6.42 -15.03
C TYR A 94 -10.37 5.48 -16.11
N ASN A 95 -11.05 6.02 -17.11
CA ASN A 95 -11.76 5.25 -18.14
C ASN A 95 -10.85 4.69 -19.26
N GLY A 96 -9.52 4.71 -19.07
CA GLY A 96 -8.54 4.28 -20.08
C GLY A 96 -8.21 5.33 -21.14
N VAL A 97 -8.84 6.49 -21.09
CA VAL A 97 -8.53 7.62 -21.96
C VAL A 97 -7.66 8.62 -21.19
N LEU A 98 -6.45 8.86 -21.67
CA LEU A 98 -5.55 9.84 -21.07
C LEU A 98 -6.11 11.26 -21.30
N PRO A 99 -5.92 12.18 -20.32
CA PRO A 99 -6.35 13.57 -20.46
C PRO A 99 -5.71 14.26 -21.66
N GLU A 100 -6.49 15.15 -22.32
CA GLU A 100 -5.97 16.03 -23.36
C GLU A 100 -5.21 17.20 -22.73
N GLY A 101 -3.95 17.40 -23.14
CA GLY A 101 -3.10 18.49 -22.65
C GLY A 101 -2.41 18.22 -21.31
N GLY A 102 -1.38 18.98 -21.01
CA GLY A 102 -0.60 18.86 -19.77
C GLY A 102 0.31 17.63 -19.68
N PHE A 103 0.41 16.80 -20.73
CA PHE A 103 1.34 15.67 -20.78
C PHE A 103 2.80 16.15 -20.73
N VAL A 104 3.59 15.56 -19.86
CA VAL A 104 5.02 15.89 -19.69
C VAL A 104 5.89 14.81 -20.32
N LYS A 105 5.78 13.57 -19.84
CA LYS A 105 6.61 12.45 -20.29
C LYS A 105 6.02 11.10 -19.86
N ASN A 106 6.52 10.04 -20.49
CA ASN A 106 6.29 8.68 -20.02
C ASN A 106 7.38 8.26 -19.04
N VAL A 107 6.97 7.71 -17.92
CA VAL A 107 7.82 7.27 -16.81
C VAL A 107 7.53 5.83 -16.43
N SER A 108 8.51 5.19 -15.79
CA SER A 108 8.34 3.86 -15.26
C SER A 108 9.19 3.65 -14.01
N ALA A 109 8.78 2.70 -13.20
CA ALA A 109 9.59 2.11 -12.14
C ALA A 109 9.61 0.59 -12.33
N CYS A 110 10.69 -0.06 -11.94
CA CYS A 110 10.81 -1.50 -12.07
C CYS A 110 11.30 -2.12 -10.76
N ASP A 111 10.46 -2.95 -10.17
CA ASP A 111 10.86 -3.88 -9.11
C ASP A 111 11.34 -5.16 -9.78
N VAL A 112 12.64 -5.45 -9.60
CA VAL A 112 13.33 -6.49 -10.36
C VAL A 112 13.26 -7.81 -9.62
N ALA A 113 12.85 -8.86 -10.33
CA ALA A 113 13.01 -10.25 -9.90
C ALA A 113 13.85 -11.05 -10.91
N TRP A 114 14.72 -11.90 -10.39
CA TRP A 114 15.62 -12.76 -11.19
C TRP A 114 15.03 -14.14 -11.50
N GLY A 115 13.75 -14.35 -11.17
CA GLY A 115 13.07 -15.65 -11.16
C GLY A 115 13.04 -16.27 -9.76
N GLY A 116 12.61 -17.53 -9.65
CA GLY A 116 12.60 -18.25 -8.36
C GLY A 116 11.39 -18.00 -7.47
N GLY A 117 10.26 -17.57 -8.05
CA GLY A 117 9.01 -17.35 -7.34
C GLY A 117 8.63 -15.88 -7.12
N ASP A 118 9.57 -14.97 -7.22
CA ASP A 118 9.28 -13.53 -7.25
C ASP A 118 8.95 -13.06 -8.68
N SER A 119 8.17 -11.99 -8.77
CA SER A 119 7.73 -11.40 -10.03
C SER A 119 8.40 -10.07 -10.29
N LEU A 120 8.95 -9.89 -11.50
CA LEU A 120 9.30 -8.57 -11.99
C LEU A 120 8.00 -7.77 -12.19
N SER A 121 7.96 -6.55 -11.68
CA SER A 121 6.84 -5.62 -11.81
C SER A 121 7.31 -4.29 -12.37
N MET A 122 6.75 -3.88 -13.51
CA MET A 122 7.10 -2.62 -14.20
C MET A 122 5.85 -1.93 -14.71
N PRO A 123 5.21 -1.05 -13.90
CA PRO A 123 4.17 -0.15 -14.37
C PRO A 123 4.73 0.91 -15.32
N VAL A 124 3.92 1.31 -16.29
CA VAL A 124 4.21 2.42 -17.22
C VAL A 124 3.16 3.51 -17.02
N GLY A 125 3.61 4.73 -16.77
CA GLY A 125 2.76 5.86 -16.49
C GLY A 125 3.05 7.07 -17.38
N ALA A 126 1.99 7.83 -17.66
CA ALA A 126 2.05 9.14 -18.25
C ALA A 126 2.00 10.21 -17.15
N GLU A 127 3.05 11.00 -17.03
CA GLU A 127 3.18 12.10 -16.05
C GLU A 127 2.62 13.39 -16.66
N TYR A 128 1.85 14.14 -15.87
CA TYR A 128 1.19 15.39 -16.25
C TYR A 128 1.70 16.56 -15.42
N GLU A 129 1.54 17.79 -15.93
CA GLU A 129 2.01 19.04 -15.29
C GLU A 129 1.44 19.25 -13.87
N ASN A 130 0.25 18.73 -13.58
CA ASN A 130 -0.39 18.78 -12.27
C ASN A 130 0.19 17.77 -11.26
N GLY A 131 1.18 16.97 -11.68
CA GLY A 131 1.80 15.93 -10.86
C GLY A 131 1.08 14.58 -10.88
N ASP A 132 -0.05 14.45 -11.57
CA ASP A 132 -0.73 13.16 -11.72
C ASP A 132 0.06 12.22 -12.64
N VAL A 133 0.04 10.93 -12.31
CA VAL A 133 0.61 9.87 -13.13
C VAL A 133 -0.48 8.84 -13.45
N TYR A 134 -0.80 8.70 -14.72
CA TYR A 134 -1.79 7.74 -15.20
C TYR A 134 -1.10 6.46 -15.63
N ILE A 135 -1.33 5.35 -14.91
CA ILE A 135 -0.77 4.04 -15.25
C ILE A 135 -1.63 3.42 -16.36
N TYR A 136 -1.05 3.20 -17.53
CA TYR A 136 -1.77 2.71 -18.71
C TYR A 136 -1.25 1.39 -19.25
N ASP A 137 -0.08 0.93 -18.76
CA ASP A 137 0.49 -0.34 -19.18
C ASP A 137 1.29 -0.94 -18.02
N TRP A 138 1.53 -2.27 -18.03
CA TRP A 138 2.21 -2.96 -16.96
C TRP A 138 2.87 -4.24 -17.43
N ILE A 139 4.13 -4.49 -17.05
CA ILE A 139 4.72 -5.82 -17.10
C ILE A 139 4.63 -6.43 -15.70
N PHE A 140 4.11 -7.64 -15.63
CA PHE A 140 4.17 -8.48 -14.45
C PHE A 140 4.57 -9.89 -14.89
N SER A 141 5.76 -10.37 -14.47
CA SER A 141 6.32 -11.60 -15.01
C SER A 141 7.20 -12.33 -13.99
N THR A 142 7.01 -13.65 -13.89
CA THR A 142 7.86 -14.56 -13.13
C THR A 142 8.96 -15.21 -13.98
N ALA A 143 9.06 -14.83 -15.26
CA ALA A 143 10.08 -15.35 -16.15
C ALA A 143 11.50 -14.96 -15.69
N PRO A 144 12.52 -15.78 -15.98
CA PRO A 144 13.89 -15.42 -15.69
C PRO A 144 14.37 -14.23 -16.53
N LYS A 145 15.53 -13.67 -16.19
CA LYS A 145 16.10 -12.48 -16.82
C LYS A 145 16.13 -12.55 -18.35
N GLU A 146 16.44 -13.71 -18.89
CA GLU A 146 16.54 -13.94 -20.34
C GLU A 146 15.20 -13.68 -21.06
N GLY A 147 14.08 -13.91 -20.36
CA GLY A 147 12.74 -13.62 -20.86
C GLY A 147 12.29 -12.19 -20.55
N THR A 148 12.59 -11.68 -19.33
CA THR A 148 12.11 -10.35 -18.90
C THR A 148 12.90 -9.20 -19.51
N LEU A 149 14.22 -9.35 -19.73
CA LEU A 149 15.06 -8.28 -20.26
C LEU A 149 14.59 -7.76 -21.65
N PRO A 150 14.35 -8.63 -22.66
CA PRO A 150 13.81 -8.14 -23.94
C PRO A 150 12.41 -7.55 -23.82
N LEU A 151 11.56 -8.05 -22.91
CA LEU A 151 10.25 -7.47 -22.65
C LEU A 151 10.36 -6.04 -22.09
N VAL A 152 11.22 -5.83 -21.08
CA VAL A 152 11.43 -4.51 -20.47
C VAL A 152 11.98 -3.52 -21.50
N VAL A 153 13.00 -3.90 -22.26
CA VAL A 153 13.59 -3.04 -23.32
C VAL A 153 12.54 -2.72 -24.38
N GLY A 154 11.82 -3.71 -24.88
CA GLY A 154 10.75 -3.51 -25.87
C GLY A 154 9.64 -2.60 -25.34
N ARG A 155 9.27 -2.71 -24.06
CA ARG A 155 8.24 -1.88 -23.45
C ARG A 155 8.71 -0.44 -23.25
N ILE A 156 9.97 -0.24 -22.86
CA ILE A 156 10.59 1.11 -22.76
C ILE A 156 10.52 1.81 -24.11
N MET A 157 10.96 1.14 -25.18
CA MET A 157 10.98 1.72 -26.52
C MET A 157 9.56 1.91 -27.09
N GLY A 158 8.69 0.89 -26.95
CA GLY A 158 7.34 0.91 -27.50
C GLY A 158 6.43 1.97 -26.87
N ASN A 159 6.63 2.27 -25.60
CA ASN A 159 5.87 3.31 -24.88
C ASN A 159 6.61 4.67 -24.81
N ASN A 160 7.69 4.84 -25.54
CA ASN A 160 8.49 6.09 -25.53
C ASN A 160 8.83 6.54 -24.10
N ILE A 161 9.29 5.62 -23.23
CA ILE A 161 9.62 5.94 -21.84
C ILE A 161 10.93 6.74 -21.80
N GLN A 162 10.88 7.96 -21.28
CA GLN A 162 12.02 8.84 -21.16
C GLN A 162 12.80 8.65 -19.87
N SER A 163 12.15 8.11 -18.83
CA SER A 163 12.80 7.90 -17.54
C SER A 163 12.27 6.65 -16.86
N ILE A 164 13.18 5.82 -16.38
CA ILE A 164 12.86 4.61 -15.58
C ILE A 164 13.79 4.49 -14.38
N ASN A 165 13.21 4.15 -13.23
CA ASN A 165 13.94 3.83 -12.02
C ASN A 165 13.83 2.36 -11.66
N PHE A 166 14.96 1.71 -11.37
CA PHE A 166 15.01 0.33 -10.91
C PHE A 166 15.23 0.26 -9.41
N GLU A 167 14.56 -0.67 -8.73
CA GLU A 167 14.90 -0.99 -7.35
C GLU A 167 16.25 -1.74 -7.33
N ALA A 168 17.28 -1.11 -6.71
CA ALA A 168 18.65 -1.62 -6.73
C ALA A 168 18.89 -2.81 -5.79
N ASN A 169 17.91 -3.22 -4.98
CA ASN A 169 18.05 -4.35 -4.09
C ASN A 169 18.13 -5.67 -4.88
N ASN A 170 18.80 -6.66 -4.30
CA ASN A 170 18.90 -8.01 -4.87
C ASN A 170 19.44 -8.05 -6.33
N GLY A 171 20.36 -7.13 -6.70
CA GLY A 171 20.96 -7.10 -8.03
C GLY A 171 20.18 -6.31 -9.09
N GLY A 172 19.21 -5.50 -8.67
CA GLY A 172 18.46 -4.64 -9.58
C GLY A 172 19.31 -3.55 -10.25
N ASP A 173 20.40 -3.12 -9.62
CA ASP A 173 21.42 -2.27 -10.23
C ASP A 173 22.10 -2.93 -11.42
N MET A 174 22.41 -4.22 -11.34
CA MET A 174 22.95 -4.98 -12.44
C MET A 174 21.92 -5.17 -13.56
N TYR A 175 20.64 -5.38 -13.21
CA TYR A 175 19.58 -5.46 -14.21
C TYR A 175 19.42 -4.14 -14.96
N ALA A 176 19.42 -3.01 -14.25
CA ALA A 176 19.38 -1.66 -14.83
C ALA A 176 20.56 -1.46 -15.81
N TYR A 177 21.76 -1.92 -15.45
CA TYR A 177 22.92 -1.89 -16.34
C TYR A 177 22.65 -2.67 -17.64
N TYR A 178 22.13 -3.89 -17.58
CA TYR A 178 21.82 -4.68 -18.77
C TYR A 178 20.77 -4.01 -19.66
N VAL A 179 19.71 -3.43 -19.05
CA VAL A 179 18.71 -2.68 -19.79
C VAL A 179 19.33 -1.50 -20.50
N ASN A 180 20.18 -0.71 -19.80
CA ASN A 180 20.84 0.46 -20.39
C ASN A 180 21.74 0.08 -21.58
N GLU A 181 22.52 -1.00 -21.47
CA GLU A 181 23.35 -1.47 -22.58
C GLU A 181 22.49 -1.87 -23.80
N ARG A 182 21.39 -2.57 -23.60
CA ARG A 182 20.46 -2.89 -24.69
C ARG A 182 19.81 -1.66 -25.32
N LEU A 183 19.42 -0.66 -24.53
CA LEU A 183 18.87 0.59 -25.04
C LEU A 183 19.92 1.34 -25.89
N LYS A 184 21.19 1.34 -25.46
CA LYS A 184 22.30 1.94 -26.24
C LYS A 184 22.51 1.22 -27.58
N GLU A 185 22.46 -0.12 -27.61
CA GLU A 185 22.53 -0.91 -28.87
C GLU A 185 21.44 -0.46 -29.86
N HIS A 186 20.25 -0.15 -29.35
CA HIS A 186 19.11 0.37 -30.13
C HIS A 186 19.17 1.88 -30.36
N LYS A 187 20.20 2.58 -29.91
CA LYS A 187 20.34 4.05 -29.97
C LYS A 187 19.16 4.79 -29.36
N TYR A 188 18.56 4.19 -28.33
CA TYR A 188 17.40 4.74 -27.64
C TYR A 188 17.83 5.53 -26.39
N ALA A 189 17.42 6.79 -26.30
CA ALA A 189 17.70 7.65 -25.17
C ALA A 189 16.65 7.49 -24.07
N CYS A 190 17.06 6.94 -22.94
CA CYS A 190 16.23 6.82 -21.74
C CYS A 190 17.10 7.09 -20.51
N SER A 191 16.63 7.89 -19.58
CA SER A 191 17.28 8.08 -18.28
C SER A 191 17.03 6.87 -17.40
N THR A 192 18.04 6.02 -17.23
CA THR A 192 17.97 4.85 -16.36
C THR A 192 18.65 5.14 -15.04
N THR A 193 17.92 5.02 -13.95
CA THR A 193 18.45 5.20 -12.59
C THR A 193 18.20 3.93 -11.78
N SER A 194 18.95 3.74 -10.71
CA SER A 194 18.70 2.70 -9.74
C SER A 194 18.81 3.24 -8.33
N THR A 195 17.83 2.92 -7.49
CA THR A 195 17.80 3.35 -6.09
C THR A 195 17.58 2.18 -5.17
N LYS A 196 18.33 2.14 -4.06
CA LYS A 196 18.08 1.15 -3.01
C LYS A 196 16.76 1.44 -2.32
N ALA A 197 15.88 0.46 -2.30
CA ALA A 197 14.70 0.56 -1.47
C ALA A 197 15.10 0.54 0.01
N PRO A 198 14.39 1.29 0.85
CA PRO A 198 14.55 1.20 2.29
C PRO A 198 14.23 -0.22 2.79
N SER A 199 14.66 -0.55 4.03
CA SER A 199 14.33 -1.83 4.66
C SER A 199 12.83 -2.13 4.61
N LYS A 200 12.42 -3.41 4.71
CA LYS A 200 10.99 -3.80 4.68
C LYS A 200 10.12 -2.99 5.65
N GLN A 201 10.66 -2.60 6.80
CA GLN A 201 9.96 -1.77 7.77
C GLN A 201 9.81 -0.33 7.27
N ALA A 202 10.88 0.26 6.73
CA ALA A 202 10.85 1.60 6.18
C ALA A 202 10.05 1.69 4.85
N LYS A 203 9.93 0.60 4.08
CA LYS A 203 8.97 0.51 2.95
C LYS A 203 7.53 0.68 3.43
N LYS A 204 7.12 -0.05 4.49
CA LYS A 204 5.77 0.07 5.07
C LYS A 204 5.50 1.46 5.63
N GLU A 205 6.48 2.08 6.28
CA GLU A 205 6.38 3.43 6.84
C GLU A 205 6.30 4.52 5.75
N LYS A 206 6.91 4.30 4.58
CA LYS A 206 6.82 5.22 3.43
C LYS A 206 5.53 5.07 2.62
N ILE A 207 4.97 3.87 2.55
CA ILE A 207 3.74 3.61 1.82
C ILE A 207 2.53 4.10 2.62
N ASN A 208 2.53 3.92 3.94
CA ASN A 208 1.44 4.38 4.81
C ASN A 208 1.12 5.89 4.71
N PRO A 209 2.11 6.83 4.63
CA PRO A 209 1.81 8.25 4.45
C PRO A 209 1.23 8.61 3.08
N VAL A 210 1.38 7.76 2.07
CA VAL A 210 0.89 8.00 0.70
C VAL A 210 -0.55 7.50 0.52
N SER A 211 -1.07 6.73 1.49
CA SER A 211 -2.44 6.20 1.49
C SER A 211 -3.47 7.15 2.13
N TYR A 212 -3.15 8.45 2.31
CA TYR A 212 -4.05 9.48 2.83
C TYR A 212 -4.53 10.43 1.74
#